data_108982d0d961a51575876bf1575d59fa
#
_entry.id   108982d0d961a51575876bf1575d59fa
#
_cell.length_a   1.000
_cell.length_b   1.000
_cell.length_c   1.000
_cell.angle_alpha   90.00
_cell.angle_beta   90.00
_cell.angle_gamma   90.00
#
_symmetry.space_group_name_H-M   'P 1'
#
loop_
_entity.id
_entity.type
_entity.pdbx_description
1 polymer ?
#
loop_
_entity_poly.entity_id
_entity_poly.type
_entity_poly.pdbx_seq_one_letter_code
_entity_poly.pdbx_strand_id
1 'polypeptide(L)'
;SANAITVRGEGSATTSLQQGLTKHWSVIQGVDTFGTYDSFNQGSATDHGTGDHTVTYTTNFSDADGSPRTVYTHNTANAGSGILVSNNRQGTASSAKGDQAPQTSALRFTTGEGADSNSNGALLDISYAYVSGLGDLA
;
A
#
# COMPACT_ATOMS: atom_id res chain seq x y z
N SER A 1 -21.49 -16.85 6.61
CA SER A 1 -21.87 -16.68 5.21
C SER A 1 -22.01 -18.05 4.55
N ALA A 2 -23.11 -18.29 3.85
CA ALA A 2 -23.44 -19.60 3.27
C ALA A 2 -22.50 -20.07 2.15
N ASN A 3 -21.55 -19.22 1.70
CA ASN A 3 -20.67 -19.48 0.57
C ASN A 3 -19.18 -19.40 0.92
N ALA A 4 -18.81 -19.52 2.20
CA ALA A 4 -17.42 -19.52 2.57
C ALA A 4 -16.72 -20.81 2.11
N ILE A 5 -15.70 -20.69 1.26
CA ILE A 5 -14.81 -21.80 0.92
C ILE A 5 -13.74 -21.85 2.00
N THR A 6 -13.71 -22.95 2.73
CA THR A 6 -12.67 -23.19 3.75
C THR A 6 -11.68 -24.24 3.26
N VAL A 7 -10.41 -24.04 3.58
CA VAL A 7 -9.34 -25.02 3.31
C VAL A 7 -8.90 -25.61 4.63
N ARG A 8 -8.77 -26.93 4.67
CA ARG A 8 -8.25 -27.66 5.82
C ARG A 8 -6.73 -27.61 5.78
N GLY A 9 -6.13 -27.14 6.87
CA GLY A 9 -4.68 -27.24 7.07
C GLY A 9 -4.28 -28.66 7.50
N GLU A 10 -3.02 -28.84 7.83
CA GLU A 10 -2.55 -30.06 8.49
C GLU A 10 -3.14 -30.12 9.91
N GLY A 11 -4.06 -31.03 10.13
CA GLY A 11 -4.79 -31.16 11.38
C GLY A 11 -6.28 -30.83 11.27
N SER A 12 -6.90 -30.39 12.35
CA SER A 12 -8.35 -30.09 12.42
C SER A 12 -8.72 -28.63 12.14
N ALA A 13 -7.73 -27.75 12.12
CA ALA A 13 -7.97 -26.32 11.87
C ALA A 13 -8.36 -26.06 10.42
N THR A 14 -9.33 -25.16 10.21
CA THR A 14 -9.75 -24.69 8.90
C THR A 14 -9.50 -23.20 8.80
N THR A 15 -9.19 -22.71 7.59
CA THR A 15 -9.06 -21.30 7.29
C THR A 15 -9.97 -20.92 6.12
N SER A 16 -10.45 -19.68 6.11
CA SER A 16 -11.22 -19.16 4.98
C SER A 16 -10.27 -18.88 3.82
N LEU A 17 -10.50 -19.55 2.69
CA LEU A 17 -9.75 -19.28 1.48
C LEU A 17 -9.97 -17.84 0.99
N GLN A 18 -11.20 -17.33 1.11
CA GLN A 18 -11.55 -15.98 0.67
C GLN A 18 -10.74 -14.92 1.41
N GLN A 19 -10.58 -15.03 2.73
CA GLN A 19 -9.78 -14.09 3.52
C GLN A 19 -8.28 -14.18 3.23
N GLY A 20 -7.79 -15.36 2.85
CA GLY A 20 -6.39 -15.58 2.50
C GLY A 20 -5.98 -15.06 1.13
N LEU A 21 -6.93 -14.74 0.25
CA LEU A 21 -6.64 -14.25 -1.09
C LEU A 21 -6.39 -12.75 -1.11
N THR A 22 -5.42 -12.33 -1.90
CA THR A 22 -5.19 -10.91 -2.19
C THR A 22 -6.39 -10.33 -2.93
N LYS A 23 -6.94 -9.22 -2.43
CA LYS A 23 -8.11 -8.54 -2.99
C LYS A 23 -7.76 -7.30 -3.80
N HIS A 24 -6.55 -6.84 -3.67
CA HIS A 24 -5.99 -5.73 -4.42
C HIS A 24 -4.49 -5.92 -4.55
N TRP A 25 -3.95 -5.61 -5.72
CA TRP A 25 -2.52 -5.35 -5.88
C TRP A 25 -2.30 -4.35 -7.01
N SER A 26 -1.22 -3.57 -6.87
CA SER A 26 -0.79 -2.59 -7.86
C SER A 26 0.73 -2.49 -7.89
N VAL A 27 1.26 -2.24 -9.07
CA VAL A 27 2.67 -1.88 -9.28
C VAL A 27 2.71 -0.45 -9.76
N ILE A 28 3.15 0.45 -8.89
CA ILE A 28 3.19 1.90 -9.13
C ILE A 28 4.62 2.32 -9.44
N GLN A 29 4.77 3.13 -10.49
CA GLN A 29 6.00 3.87 -10.80
C GLN A 29 5.90 5.27 -10.22
N GLY A 30 6.87 5.66 -9.38
CA GLY A 30 6.93 7.01 -8.80
C GLY A 30 7.95 7.93 -9.50
N VAL A 31 8.98 7.37 -10.16
CA VAL A 31 10.02 8.15 -10.85
C VAL A 31 9.64 8.41 -12.31
N ASP A 32 10.22 9.46 -12.91
CA ASP A 32 10.00 9.90 -14.29
C ASP A 32 8.52 10.27 -14.53
N THR A 33 7.78 9.42 -15.21
CA THR A 33 6.35 9.61 -15.43
C THR A 33 5.58 8.73 -14.46
N PHE A 34 4.90 9.34 -13.50
CA PHE A 34 4.04 8.62 -12.57
C PHE A 34 2.99 7.77 -13.30
N GLY A 35 2.82 6.55 -12.84
CA GLY A 35 1.85 5.64 -13.46
C GLY A 35 1.71 4.29 -12.78
N THR A 36 0.83 3.48 -13.30
CA THR A 36 0.62 2.09 -12.90
C THR A 36 1.13 1.17 -14.00
N TYR A 37 2.04 0.27 -13.67
CA TYR A 37 2.49 -0.75 -14.62
C TYR A 37 1.46 -1.86 -14.79
N ASP A 38 0.93 -2.35 -13.69
CA ASP A 38 -0.07 -3.41 -13.66
C ASP A 38 -0.83 -3.41 -12.33
N SER A 39 -2.04 -3.95 -12.33
CA SER A 39 -2.88 -3.93 -11.14
C SER A 39 -4.05 -4.90 -11.20
N PHE A 40 -4.58 -5.24 -10.03
CA PHE A 40 -5.84 -5.92 -9.83
C PHE A 40 -6.69 -5.16 -8.82
N ASN A 41 -7.94 -4.93 -9.11
CA ASN A 41 -8.89 -4.16 -8.30
C ASN A 41 -8.44 -2.72 -8.01
N GLN A 42 -7.67 -2.10 -8.91
CA GLN A 42 -7.32 -0.69 -8.84
C GLN A 42 -8.29 0.14 -9.69
N GLY A 43 -8.87 1.17 -9.11
CA GLY A 43 -9.68 2.15 -9.81
C GLY A 43 -8.83 3.26 -10.44
N SER A 44 -7.94 3.85 -9.65
CA SER A 44 -7.01 4.89 -10.10
C SER A 44 -5.76 4.94 -9.22
N ALA A 45 -4.71 5.58 -9.73
CA ALA A 45 -3.56 6.02 -8.95
C ALA A 45 -3.40 7.52 -9.11
N THR A 46 -3.04 8.21 -8.03
CA THR A 46 -2.86 9.67 -7.99
C THR A 46 -1.50 9.99 -7.36
N ASP A 47 -0.76 10.84 -8.04
CA ASP A 47 0.44 11.47 -7.53
C ASP A 47 0.08 12.78 -6.83
N HIS A 48 0.50 12.94 -5.58
CA HIS A 48 0.32 14.18 -4.81
C HIS A 48 1.63 14.99 -4.68
N GLY A 49 2.69 14.50 -5.30
CA GLY A 49 4.04 15.03 -5.24
C GLY A 49 5.03 14.02 -4.68
N THR A 50 6.27 14.42 -4.58
CA THR A 50 7.39 13.53 -4.23
C THR A 50 7.07 12.58 -3.08
N GLY A 51 7.10 11.29 -3.37
CA GLY A 51 6.90 10.22 -2.40
C GLY A 51 5.51 10.19 -1.74
N ASP A 52 4.48 10.74 -2.35
CA ASP A 52 3.13 10.81 -1.77
C ASP A 52 2.09 10.38 -2.81
N HIS A 53 1.53 9.21 -2.65
CA HIS A 53 0.68 8.60 -3.67
C HIS A 53 -0.61 8.03 -3.06
N THR A 54 -1.66 7.98 -3.85
CA THR A 54 -2.92 7.32 -3.49
C THR A 54 -3.28 6.28 -4.56
N VAL A 55 -3.72 5.12 -4.14
CA VAL A 55 -4.43 4.15 -4.98
C VAL A 55 -5.87 4.03 -4.51
N THR A 56 -6.82 4.05 -5.44
CA THR A 56 -8.23 3.77 -5.17
C THR A 56 -8.59 2.37 -5.62
N TYR A 57 -9.67 1.81 -5.09
CA TYR A 57 -10.12 0.47 -5.46
C TYR A 57 -11.35 0.54 -6.37
N THR A 58 -11.46 -0.36 -7.32
CA THR A 58 -12.67 -0.54 -8.15
C THR A 58 -13.81 -1.12 -7.31
N THR A 59 -13.50 -2.15 -6.53
CA THR A 59 -14.39 -2.72 -5.52
C THR A 59 -13.82 -2.44 -4.15
N ASN A 60 -14.58 -1.74 -3.33
CA ASN A 60 -14.16 -1.34 -2.00
C ASN A 60 -13.93 -2.54 -1.08
N PHE A 61 -13.10 -2.36 -0.07
CA PHE A 61 -13.05 -3.28 1.06
C PHE A 61 -14.26 -3.04 1.97
N SER A 62 -14.72 -4.09 2.63
CA SER A 62 -15.83 -4.00 3.58
C SER A 62 -15.46 -3.26 4.87
N ASP A 63 -14.17 -3.28 5.23
CA ASP A 63 -13.63 -2.70 6.45
C ASP A 63 -12.30 -1.97 6.16
N ALA A 64 -12.16 -0.78 6.72
CA ALA A 64 -10.91 -0.01 6.62
C ALA A 64 -9.83 -0.54 7.55
N ASP A 65 -10.17 -0.86 8.79
CA ASP A 65 -9.23 -1.20 9.85
C ASP A 65 -8.88 -2.69 9.89
N GLY A 66 -9.84 -3.54 9.60
CA GLY A 66 -9.68 -5.00 9.60
C GLY A 66 -9.08 -5.58 8.33
N SER A 67 -8.80 -4.75 7.32
CA SER A 67 -8.26 -5.19 6.02
C SER A 67 -6.80 -4.76 5.88
N PRO A 68 -5.82 -5.64 6.13
CA PRO A 68 -4.40 -5.31 6.05
C PRO A 68 -3.99 -4.81 4.67
N ARG A 69 -3.24 -3.72 4.64
CA ARG A 69 -2.59 -3.16 3.45
C ARG A 69 -1.09 -3.23 3.62
N THR A 70 -0.41 -3.63 2.58
CA THR A 70 1.05 -3.71 2.58
C THR A 70 1.59 -2.91 1.40
N VAL A 71 2.63 -2.12 1.65
CA VAL A 71 3.41 -1.49 0.60
C VAL A 71 4.85 -1.97 0.72
N TYR A 72 5.37 -2.49 -0.37
CA TYR A 72 6.75 -2.88 -0.53
C TYR A 72 7.37 -2.05 -1.66
N THR A 73 8.62 -1.64 -1.51
CA THR A 73 9.27 -0.75 -2.48
C THR A 73 10.56 -1.34 -3.02
N HIS A 74 10.85 -1.02 -4.27
CA HIS A 74 12.12 -1.29 -4.90
C HIS A 74 12.61 0.00 -5.58
N ASN A 75 13.81 0.44 -5.22
CA ASN A 75 14.44 1.59 -5.85
C ASN A 75 15.73 1.16 -6.55
N THR A 76 15.82 1.47 -7.83
CA THR A 76 17.00 1.17 -8.64
C THR A 76 18.04 2.29 -8.61
N ALA A 77 17.68 3.48 -8.13
CA ALA A 77 18.51 4.68 -8.25
C ALA A 77 19.44 4.95 -7.06
N ASN A 78 19.15 4.41 -5.87
CA ASN A 78 19.93 4.68 -4.66
C ASN A 78 20.17 3.40 -3.86
N ALA A 79 21.23 2.72 -4.16
CA ALA A 79 21.60 1.44 -3.54
C ALA A 79 22.11 1.54 -2.08
N GLY A 80 22.00 2.68 -1.42
CA GLY A 80 22.56 2.90 -0.08
C GLY A 80 21.59 3.45 0.97
N SER A 81 20.40 3.85 0.60
CA SER A 81 19.46 4.47 1.53
C SER A 81 18.35 3.50 1.92
N GLY A 82 18.13 3.34 3.22
CA GLY A 82 16.98 2.58 3.72
C GLY A 82 15.69 3.24 3.25
N ILE A 83 14.84 2.52 2.52
CA ILE A 83 13.57 3.03 2.07
C ILE A 83 12.53 2.77 3.13
N LEU A 84 11.94 3.83 3.67
CA LEU A 84 10.79 3.76 4.54
C LEU A 84 9.52 3.86 3.73
N VAL A 85 8.59 2.99 4.03
CA VAL A 85 7.24 3.03 3.52
C VAL A 85 6.29 3.20 4.68
N SER A 86 5.41 4.16 4.59
CA SER A 86 4.32 4.32 5.54
C SER A 86 2.99 4.16 4.82
N ASN A 87 2.21 3.18 5.25
CA ASN A 87 0.83 3.01 4.79
C ASN A 87 -0.11 4.05 5.39
N ASN A 88 0.34 4.71 6.44
CA ASN A 88 -0.38 5.79 7.06
C ASN A 88 0.51 7.02 6.99
N ARG A 89 0.03 8.02 6.30
CA ARG A 89 0.78 9.23 6.16
C ARG A 89 0.75 10.03 7.45
N GLN A 90 1.81 9.93 8.21
CA GLN A 90 2.11 10.92 9.22
C GLN A 90 2.86 12.08 8.56
N GLY A 91 2.34 13.29 8.73
CA GLY A 91 3.06 14.48 8.30
C GLY A 91 4.44 14.51 8.93
N THR A 92 5.45 14.76 8.14
CA THR A 92 6.71 15.28 8.69
C THR A 92 6.38 16.59 9.42
N ALA A 93 7.10 16.88 10.49
CA ALA A 93 6.83 17.96 11.42
C ALA A 93 6.68 19.39 10.82
N SER A 94 6.82 19.56 9.53
CA SER A 94 6.74 20.87 8.87
C SER A 94 5.58 21.04 7.90
N SER A 95 4.76 20.04 7.63
CA SER A 95 3.56 20.21 6.82
C SER A 95 2.46 19.30 7.30
N ALA A 96 1.44 19.90 7.85
CA ALA A 96 0.17 19.28 8.23
C ALA A 96 -0.56 18.70 7.00
N LYS A 97 -0.04 17.64 6.44
CA LYS A 97 -0.79 16.81 5.52
C LYS A 97 -1.49 15.78 6.39
N GLY A 98 -2.76 15.98 6.64
CA GLY A 98 -3.55 15.24 7.63
C GLY A 98 -3.40 13.72 7.53
N ASP A 99 -3.53 13.07 8.67
CA ASP A 99 -3.57 11.63 8.79
C ASP A 99 -4.63 11.08 7.83
N GLN A 100 -4.16 10.33 6.86
CA GLN A 100 -5.02 9.59 5.97
C GLN A 100 -5.00 8.13 6.42
N ALA A 101 -5.87 7.81 7.38
CA ALA A 101 -6.10 6.41 7.74
C ALA A 101 -6.49 5.60 6.49
N PRO A 102 -6.16 4.31 6.44
CA PRO A 102 -6.67 3.43 5.41
C PRO A 102 -8.19 3.59 5.28
N GLN A 103 -8.68 3.67 4.05
CA GLN A 103 -10.11 3.77 3.78
C GLN A 103 -10.59 2.51 3.08
N THR A 104 -11.88 2.24 3.15
CA THR A 104 -12.47 1.13 2.39
C THR A 104 -12.26 1.29 0.89
N SER A 105 -12.24 2.52 0.39
CA SER A 105 -12.15 2.85 -1.04
C SER A 105 -10.75 3.19 -1.55
N ALA A 106 -9.78 3.43 -0.66
CA ALA A 106 -8.46 3.93 -1.04
C ALA A 106 -7.38 3.64 0.01
N LEU A 107 -6.14 3.66 -0.44
CA LEU A 107 -4.95 3.73 0.40
C LEU A 107 -4.07 4.89 -0.07
N ARG A 108 -3.75 5.82 0.84
CA ARG A 108 -2.68 6.80 0.64
C ARG A 108 -1.44 6.34 1.38
N PHE A 109 -0.31 6.37 0.72
CA PHE A 109 0.97 5.95 1.27
C PHE A 109 2.08 6.93 0.88
N THR A 110 3.12 6.95 1.69
CA THR A 110 4.33 7.73 1.41
C THR A 110 5.53 6.82 1.30
N THR A 111 6.47 7.22 0.47
CA THR A 111 7.77 6.58 0.28
C THR A 111 8.85 7.61 0.58
N GLY A 112 9.98 7.16 1.14
CA GLY A 112 11.03 8.08 1.50
C GLY A 112 12.29 7.38 2.00
N GLU A 113 13.32 8.16 2.25
CA GLU A 113 14.54 7.69 2.89
C GLU A 113 14.36 7.63 4.41
N GLY A 114 14.95 6.60 5.02
CA GLY A 114 15.10 6.55 6.48
C GLY A 114 16.01 7.66 6.98
N ALA A 115 15.70 8.22 8.13
CA ALA A 115 16.62 9.12 8.82
C ALA A 115 17.89 8.36 9.22
N ASP A 116 19.02 8.90 8.90
CA ASP A 116 20.33 8.45 9.37
C ASP A 116 21.04 9.56 10.17
N SER A 117 22.28 9.34 10.59
CA SER A 117 23.04 10.32 11.34
C SER A 117 23.31 11.63 10.57
N ASN A 118 23.08 11.65 9.26
CA ASN A 118 23.38 12.77 8.37
C ASN A 118 22.15 13.36 7.66
N SER A 119 21.00 12.69 7.73
CA SER A 119 19.76 13.14 7.10
C SER A 119 18.54 12.93 8.01
N ASN A 120 17.61 13.88 7.96
CA ASN A 120 16.35 13.82 8.72
C ASN A 120 15.29 12.94 8.04
N GLY A 121 15.67 12.17 7.02
CA GLY A 121 14.73 11.48 6.15
C GLY A 121 13.95 12.45 5.25
N ALA A 122 13.76 12.09 4.01
CA ALA A 122 13.00 12.87 3.05
C ALA A 122 12.01 11.98 2.29
N LEU A 123 10.90 12.57 1.84
CA LEU A 123 10.04 11.89 0.87
C LEU A 123 10.82 11.75 -0.44
N LEU A 124 10.68 10.60 -1.06
CA LEU A 124 11.41 10.24 -2.27
C LEU A 124 10.49 9.47 -3.21
N ASP A 125 10.51 9.84 -4.49
CA ASP A 125 9.92 9.03 -5.53
C ASP A 125 10.77 7.78 -5.75
N ILE A 126 10.11 6.64 -5.85
CA ILE A 126 10.77 5.35 -5.99
C ILE A 126 10.41 4.70 -7.33
N SER A 127 11.33 3.86 -7.84
CA SER A 127 11.11 3.20 -9.13
C SER A 127 9.88 2.32 -9.13
N TYR A 128 9.66 1.56 -8.05
CA TYR A 128 8.51 0.65 -7.93
C TYR A 128 7.96 0.64 -6.51
N ALA A 129 6.65 0.87 -6.36
CA ALA A 129 5.88 0.54 -5.18
C ALA A 129 4.93 -0.61 -5.49
N TYR A 130 5.03 -1.67 -4.72
CA TYR A 130 4.14 -2.81 -4.78
C TYR A 130 3.13 -2.68 -3.64
N VAL A 131 1.90 -2.46 -3.99
CA VAL A 131 0.81 -2.29 -3.02
C VAL A 131 -0.07 -3.53 -3.05
N SER A 132 -0.41 -4.06 -1.89
CA SER A 132 -1.35 -5.18 -1.81
C SER A 132 -2.32 -5.02 -0.65
N GLY A 133 -3.47 -5.66 -0.76
CA GLY A 133 -4.51 -5.66 0.27
C GLY A 133 -5.18 -7.01 0.42
N LEU A 134 -5.38 -7.40 1.68
CA LEU A 134 -6.13 -8.58 2.10
C LEU A 134 -7.43 -8.13 2.78
N GLY A 135 -8.36 -9.03 3.00
CA GLY A 135 -9.61 -8.77 3.69
C GLY A 135 -10.82 -9.15 2.85
N ASP A 136 -11.99 -8.62 3.20
CA ASP A 136 -13.23 -8.87 2.46
C ASP A 136 -13.56 -7.66 1.58
N LEU A 137 -14.07 -7.93 0.38
CA LEU A 137 -14.64 -6.91 -0.50
C LEU A 137 -16.09 -6.63 -0.08
N ALA A 138 -16.51 -5.37 -0.24
CA ALA A 138 -17.87 -4.92 0.05
C ALA A 138 -18.88 -5.45 -0.99
#